data_222e1142b36c9c1e4de65f7ee1b8b9e4
#
_entry.id   222e1142b36c9c1e4de65f7ee1b8b9e4
#
_cell.length_a   1.000
_cell.length_b   1.000
_cell.length_c   1.000
_cell.angle_alpha   90.00
_cell.angle_beta   90.00
_cell.angle_gamma   90.00
#
_symmetry.space_group_name_H-M   'P 1'
#
loop_
_entity.id
_entity.type
_entity.pdbx_description
1 polymer ?
#
loop_
_entity_poly.entity_id
_entity_poly.type
_entity_poly.pdbx_seq_one_letter_code
_entity_poly.pdbx_strand_id
1 'polypeptide(L)' 'MERPKIAVVDPNTLAVMGLRQMLQNVMPIMTVEAFGSFDDLLMHDPERFVHYFVAQSVVLEHRPFFLDRR' A
#
# COMPACT_ATOMS: atom_id res chain seq x y z
N MET A 1 1.25 4.88 21.65
CA MET A 1 0.33 5.09 20.50
C MET A 1 1.03 4.71 19.20
N GLU A 2 0.40 3.86 18.42
CA GLU A 2 0.98 3.43 17.15
C GLU A 2 0.85 4.53 16.10
N ARG A 3 1.85 4.63 15.25
CA ARG A 3 1.78 5.55 14.11
C ARG A 3 0.80 4.99 13.08
N PRO A 4 0.02 5.86 12.43
CA PRO A 4 -0.80 5.40 11.31
C PRO A 4 0.10 4.83 10.21
N LYS A 5 -0.40 3.79 9.53
CA LYS A 5 0.37 3.10 8.49
C LYS A 5 -0.28 3.28 7.14
N ILE A 6 0.56 3.44 6.12
CA ILE A 6 0.15 3.50 4.73
C ILE A 6 0.75 2.33 3.98
N ALA A 7 -0.05 1.63 3.19
CA ALA A 7 0.42 0.53 2.36
C ALA A 7 0.59 1.00 0.92
N VAL A 8 1.72 0.64 0.31
CA VAL A 8 1.99 0.89 -1.10
C VAL A 8 2.17 -0.46 -1.78
N VAL A 9 1.33 -0.76 -2.75
CA VAL A 9 1.36 -2.05 -3.46
C VAL A 9 1.59 -1.82 -4.94
N ASP A 10 2.77 -2.21 -5.42
CA ASP A 10 3.13 -2.06 -6.82
C ASP A 10 4.23 -3.06 -7.16
N PRO A 11 4.07 -3.87 -8.22
CA PRO A 11 5.12 -4.82 -8.61
C PRO A 11 6.36 -4.13 -9.17
N ASN A 12 6.27 -2.86 -9.54
CA ASN A 12 7.42 -2.11 -10.04
C ASN A 12 8.24 -1.58 -8.86
N THR A 13 9.39 -2.18 -8.62
CA THR A 13 10.24 -1.85 -7.48
C THR A 13 10.67 -0.38 -7.47
N LEU A 14 11.03 0.17 -8.65
CA LEU A 14 11.46 1.56 -8.72
C LEU A 14 10.32 2.52 -8.38
N ALA A 15 9.12 2.22 -8.87
CA ALA A 15 7.96 3.05 -8.57
C ALA A 15 7.63 3.02 -7.07
N VAL A 16 7.71 1.83 -6.47
CA VAL A 16 7.45 1.65 -5.04
C VAL A 16 8.46 2.45 -4.21
N MET A 17 9.74 2.37 -4.56
CA MET A 17 10.78 3.09 -3.82
C MET A 17 10.59 4.60 -3.91
N GLY A 18 10.29 5.10 -5.10
CA GLY A 18 10.09 6.53 -5.31
C GLY A 18 8.85 7.04 -4.57
N LEU A 19 7.74 6.32 -4.67
CA LEU A 19 6.51 6.71 -4.00
C LEU A 19 6.66 6.64 -2.48
N ARG A 20 7.30 5.59 -1.99
CA ARG A 20 7.55 5.45 -0.55
C ARG A 20 8.36 6.62 -0.02
N GLN A 21 9.42 7.00 -0.74
CA GLN A 21 10.27 8.11 -0.34
C GLN A 21 9.48 9.42 -0.32
N MET A 22 8.67 9.66 -1.34
CA MET A 22 7.86 10.85 -1.45
C MET A 22 6.84 10.93 -0.31
N LEU A 23 6.13 9.85 -0.06
CA LEU A 23 5.13 9.79 1.00
C LEU A 23 5.76 9.98 2.37
N GLN A 24 6.92 9.38 2.60
CA GLN A 24 7.60 9.50 3.88
C GLN A 24 8.05 10.95 4.13
N ASN A 25 8.45 11.66 3.07
CA ASN A 25 8.85 13.07 3.18
C ASN A 25 7.66 13.99 3.43
N VAL A 26 6.54 13.72 2.79
CA VAL A 26 5.34 14.56 2.92
C VAL A 26 4.61 14.28 4.23
N MET A 27 4.63 13.04 4.68
CA MET A 27 3.93 12.62 5.89
C MET A 27 4.89 11.91 6.85
N PRO A 28 5.82 12.63 7.47
CA PRO A 28 6.86 12.01 8.29
C PRO A 28 6.35 11.30 9.55
N ILE A 29 5.16 11.65 10.01
CA ILE A 29 4.58 11.00 11.19
C ILE A 29 3.93 9.66 10.86
N MET A 30 3.77 9.33 9.58
CA MET A 30 3.16 8.08 9.16
C MET A 30 4.23 7.05 8.80
N THR A 31 3.91 5.79 9.00
CA THR A 31 4.79 4.70 8.58
C THR A 31 4.33 4.19 7.22
N VAL A 32 5.24 4.22 6.24
CA VAL A 32 4.94 3.75 4.88
C VAL A 32 5.55 2.37 4.70
N GLU A 33 4.73 1.38 4.38
CA GLU A 33 5.18 0.02 4.11
C GLU A 33 4.90 -0.33 2.66
N ALA A 34 5.90 -0.87 1.98
CA ALA A 34 5.82 -1.20 0.57
C ALA A 34 5.72 -2.71 0.37
N PHE A 35 4.86 -3.11 -0.56
CA PHE A 35 4.63 -4.51 -0.89
C PHE A 35 4.75 -4.70 -2.39
N GLY A 36 5.45 -5.75 -2.80
CA GLY A 36 5.63 -6.06 -4.23
C GLY A 36 4.42 -6.73 -4.85
N SER A 37 3.50 -7.24 -4.05
CA SER A 37 2.31 -7.92 -4.54
C SER A 37 1.15 -7.76 -3.57
N PHE A 38 -0.06 -8.02 -4.09
CA PHE A 38 -1.25 -7.99 -3.26
C PHE A 38 -1.23 -9.10 -2.20
N ASP A 39 -0.68 -10.26 -2.55
CA ASP A 39 -0.58 -11.37 -1.61
C ASP A 39 0.30 -11.01 -0.41
N ASP A 40 1.39 -10.29 -0.64
CA ASP A 40 2.24 -9.82 0.45
C ASP A 40 1.48 -8.91 1.41
N LEU A 41 0.66 -8.01 0.85
CA LEU A 41 -0.17 -7.13 1.67
C LEU A 41 -1.12 -7.93 2.55
N LEU A 42 -1.76 -8.96 1.98
CA LEU A 42 -2.73 -9.77 2.72
C LEU A 42 -2.08 -10.51 3.89
N MET A 43 -0.81 -10.88 3.75
CA MET A 43 -0.07 -11.55 4.82
C MET A 43 0.26 -10.62 5.99
N HIS A 44 0.16 -9.32 5.78
CA HIS A 44 0.51 -8.31 6.78
C HIS A 44 -0.70 -7.58 7.34
N ASP A 45 -1.84 -8.24 7.41
CA ASP A 45 -3.07 -7.71 7.97
C ASP A 45 -3.46 -6.37 7.31
N PRO A 46 -4.09 -6.41 6.14
CA PRO A 46 -4.39 -5.20 5.37
C PRO A 46 -5.29 -4.21 6.12
N GLU A 47 -6.02 -4.65 7.12
CA GLU A 47 -6.95 -3.78 7.85
C GLU A 47 -6.25 -2.84 8.83
N ARG A 48 -4.94 -3.02 9.04
CA ARG A 48 -4.17 -2.15 9.93
C ARG A 48 -3.72 -0.85 9.28
N PHE A 49 -3.89 -0.74 7.96
CA PHE A 49 -3.47 0.44 7.22
C PHE A 49 -4.62 1.43 7.08
N VAL A 50 -4.32 2.71 7.22
CA VAL A 50 -5.33 3.76 7.08
C VAL A 50 -5.50 4.22 5.64
N HIS A 51 -4.46 4.07 4.81
CA HIS A 51 -4.50 4.40 3.39
C HIS A 51 -3.78 3.35 2.58
N TYR A 52 -4.21 3.20 1.33
CA TYR A 52 -3.63 2.26 0.38
C TYR A 52 -3.34 2.97 -0.92
N PHE A 53 -2.11 2.86 -1.40
CA PHE A 53 -1.74 3.31 -2.73
C PHE A 53 -1.44 2.06 -3.55
N VAL A 54 -2.35 1.70 -4.44
CA VAL A 54 -2.28 0.42 -5.15
C VAL A 54 -2.18 0.67 -6.64
N ALA A 55 -1.20 0.03 -7.30
CA ALA A 55 -1.03 0.15 -8.74
C ALA A 55 -2.30 -0.31 -9.45
N GLN A 56 -2.64 0.36 -10.56
CA GLN A 56 -3.83 0.05 -11.31
C GLN A 56 -3.89 -1.42 -11.75
N SER A 57 -2.75 -1.98 -12.14
CA SER A 57 -2.68 -3.39 -12.55
C SER A 57 -3.09 -4.33 -11.42
N VAL A 58 -2.70 -4.02 -10.19
CA VAL A 58 -3.05 -4.83 -9.02
C VAL A 58 -4.55 -4.73 -8.74
N VAL A 59 -5.11 -3.53 -8.85
CA VAL A 59 -6.55 -3.34 -8.65
C VAL A 59 -7.35 -4.13 -9.67
N LEU A 60 -6.92 -4.14 -10.93
CA LEU A 60 -7.61 -4.88 -11.99
C LEU A 60 -7.57 -6.38 -11.77
N GLU A 61 -6.43 -6.91 -11.27
CA GLU A 61 -6.29 -8.34 -10.99
C GLU A 61 -7.15 -8.78 -9.79
N HIS A 62 -7.36 -7.89 -8.85
CA HIS A 62 -8.07 -8.21 -7.60
C HIS A 62 -9.35 -7.40 -7.46
N ARG A 63 -10.01 -7.13 -8.59
CA ARG A 63 -11.20 -6.29 -8.64
C ARG A 63 -12.29 -6.70 -7.63
N PRO A 64 -12.65 -7.96 -7.48
CA PRO A 64 -13.69 -8.33 -6.51
C PRO A 64 -13.36 -7.92 -5.09
N PHE A 65 -12.10 -8.05 -4.68
CA PHE A 65 -11.69 -7.65 -3.34
C PHE A 65 -11.93 -6.15 -3.11
N PHE A 66 -11.50 -5.32 -4.08
CA PHE A 66 -11.61 -3.86 -3.92
C PHE A 66 -13.04 -3.38 -4.03
N LEU A 67 -13.87 -4.01 -4.85
CA LEU A 67 -15.27 -3.65 -4.98
C LEU A 67 -16.05 -3.96 -3.70
N ASP A 68 -15.73 -5.06 -3.05
CA ASP A 68 -16.41 -5.47 -1.82
C ASP A 68 -16.06 -4.59 -0.63
N ARG A 69 -14.99 -3.82 -0.72
CA ARG A 69 -14.50 -3.02 0.41
C ARG A 69 -14.77 -1.52 0.28
N ARG A 70 -15.73 -1.16 -0.46
CA ARG A 70 -16.09 0.24 -0.61
C ARG A 70 -16.64 0.85 0.66
#